data_de13021e10ab86cf6a5193c3ddb8e013
#
_entry.id   de13021e10ab86cf6a5193c3ddb8e013
#
_cell.length_a   1.000
_cell.length_b   1.000
_cell.length_c   1.000
_cell.angle_alpha   90.00
_cell.angle_beta   90.00
_cell.angle_gamma   90.00
#
_symmetry.space_group_name_H-M   'P 1'
#
loop_
_entity.id
_entity.type
_entity.pdbx_description
1 polymer ?
#
loop_
_entity_poly.entity_id
_entity_poly.type
_entity_poly.pdbx_seq_one_letter_code
_entity_poly.pdbx_strand_id
1 'polypeptide(L)'
;MITRITLLTLLLTIAAPALSQDNYKHGPDSMVQEGVPQGTVTQHKWTSKTVFPGTVLDYWIYVPKQYDGKTPAAVMVFQDGGSYVNTKQSFRVPTVFDNLIHRGEMPVTIGIFLNPGSIPPSKPGARARRNRSFEYDTLSGQYARFLLEEILPEVGKRYKLTDNPAHRAICGISSGGICAWTVAWEHPDQFSKVLSHVGSFTNIRGGHVYPALIRKTEPKPIRVFLQEGSNDLDNLHGSWPLSNRQMAAALKFSKYDYKFVMGTGGHNGRHGGAIMPESLKWLWRGWNGKTSD
;
A
#
# COMPACT_ATOMS: atom_id res chain seq x y z
N MET A 1 -12.59 -7.35 -77.28
CA MET A 1 -11.48 -7.75 -76.44
C MET A 1 -11.59 -6.97 -75.09
N ILE A 2 -12.10 -7.60 -74.03
CA ILE A 2 -12.31 -6.95 -72.75
C ILE A 2 -11.21 -7.46 -71.80
N THR A 3 -10.30 -6.57 -71.47
CA THR A 3 -9.18 -6.87 -70.57
C THR A 3 -9.68 -6.82 -69.14
N ARG A 4 -9.68 -7.96 -68.42
CA ARG A 4 -9.98 -8.02 -66.98
C ARG A 4 -8.74 -7.62 -66.18
N ILE A 5 -8.83 -6.52 -65.45
CA ILE A 5 -7.81 -6.11 -64.44
C ILE A 5 -8.13 -6.81 -63.13
N THR A 6 -7.28 -7.73 -62.72
CA THR A 6 -7.37 -8.41 -61.42
C THR A 6 -6.71 -7.54 -60.38
N LEU A 7 -7.50 -6.99 -59.45
CA LEU A 7 -7.00 -6.19 -58.32
C LEU A 7 -6.52 -7.14 -57.24
N LEU A 8 -5.21 -7.19 -57.01
CA LEU A 8 -4.60 -7.98 -55.94
C LEU A 8 -4.61 -7.17 -54.64
N THR A 9 -5.53 -7.49 -53.72
CA THR A 9 -5.62 -6.84 -52.41
C THR A 9 -4.58 -7.44 -51.51
N LEU A 10 -3.53 -6.66 -51.18
CA LEU A 10 -2.49 -7.02 -50.25
C LEU A 10 -3.03 -6.79 -48.84
N LEU A 11 -3.40 -7.85 -48.09
CA LEU A 11 -3.72 -7.77 -46.68
C LEU A 11 -2.43 -7.57 -45.87
N LEU A 12 -2.16 -6.36 -45.42
CA LEU A 12 -1.15 -6.08 -44.40
C LEU A 12 -1.70 -6.56 -43.05
N THR A 13 -1.27 -7.72 -42.58
CA THR A 13 -1.46 -8.14 -41.20
C THR A 13 -0.54 -7.31 -40.30
N ILE A 14 -1.06 -6.28 -39.67
CA ILE A 14 -0.37 -5.57 -38.58
C ILE A 14 -0.35 -6.53 -37.40
N ALA A 15 0.80 -7.19 -37.16
CA ALA A 15 1.04 -7.91 -35.94
C ALA A 15 1.04 -6.91 -34.79
N ALA A 16 -0.02 -6.93 -33.96
CA ALA A 16 -0.01 -6.19 -32.71
C ALA A 16 1.20 -6.66 -31.90
N PRO A 17 2.01 -5.76 -31.32
CA PRO A 17 3.10 -6.16 -30.46
C PRO A 17 2.50 -6.98 -29.32
N ALA A 18 2.98 -8.22 -29.15
CA ALA A 18 2.66 -9.03 -27.99
C ALA A 18 3.08 -8.22 -26.76
N LEU A 19 2.10 -7.80 -25.96
CA LEU A 19 2.34 -7.15 -24.66
C LEU A 19 3.21 -8.12 -23.87
N SER A 20 4.48 -7.75 -23.67
CA SER A 20 5.39 -8.55 -22.87
C SER A 20 4.75 -8.69 -21.49
N GLN A 21 4.45 -9.93 -21.08
CA GLN A 21 4.05 -10.18 -19.71
C GLN A 21 5.16 -9.66 -18.80
N ASP A 22 4.83 -8.70 -17.93
CA ASP A 22 5.76 -8.11 -16.99
C ASP A 22 6.45 -9.19 -16.15
N ASN A 23 7.68 -9.47 -16.45
CA ASN A 23 8.47 -10.48 -15.77
C ASN A 23 9.15 -9.87 -14.53
N TYR A 24 8.34 -9.32 -13.63
CA TYR A 24 8.83 -8.82 -12.34
C TYR A 24 9.27 -9.99 -11.45
N LYS A 25 10.55 -10.05 -11.16
CA LYS A 25 11.17 -11.08 -10.31
C LYS A 25 11.56 -10.47 -8.96
N HIS A 26 11.42 -11.28 -7.91
CA HIS A 26 11.93 -10.92 -6.60
C HIS A 26 13.46 -11.01 -6.58
N GLY A 27 14.10 -9.97 -6.02
CA GLY A 27 15.51 -9.97 -5.69
C GLY A 27 15.81 -10.72 -4.38
N PRO A 28 17.10 -10.81 -4.00
CA PRO A 28 17.54 -11.50 -2.79
C PRO A 28 16.86 -11.00 -1.52
N ASP A 29 16.60 -9.70 -1.42
CA ASP A 29 15.97 -9.07 -0.24
C ASP A 29 14.52 -9.52 -0.01
N SER A 30 13.88 -10.12 -1.01
CA SER A 30 12.53 -10.70 -0.92
C SER A 30 12.56 -12.22 -0.72
N MET A 31 13.71 -12.80 -0.45
CA MET A 31 13.91 -14.24 -0.22
C MET A 31 14.47 -14.45 1.19
N VAL A 32 14.11 -15.59 1.80
CA VAL A 32 14.70 -15.99 3.08
C VAL A 32 16.21 -16.16 2.89
N GLN A 33 17.01 -15.56 3.77
CA GLN A 33 18.47 -15.62 3.72
C GLN A 33 19.01 -16.37 4.94
N GLU A 34 20.05 -17.16 4.72
CA GLU A 34 20.75 -17.86 5.79
C GLU A 34 21.36 -16.84 6.80
N GLY A 35 21.27 -17.16 8.09
CA GLY A 35 21.79 -16.29 9.15
C GLY A 35 20.91 -15.07 9.49
N VAL A 36 19.86 -14.80 8.73
CA VAL A 36 18.92 -13.71 9.03
C VAL A 36 17.84 -14.20 10.01
N PRO A 37 17.76 -13.62 11.22
CA PRO A 37 16.75 -13.98 12.21
C PRO A 37 15.34 -13.65 11.68
N GLN A 38 14.44 -14.62 11.73
CA GLN A 38 13.06 -14.45 11.29
C GLN A 38 12.15 -13.95 12.42
N GLY A 39 11.33 -12.96 12.12
CA GLY A 39 10.25 -12.48 12.97
C GLY A 39 9.09 -13.46 13.07
N THR A 40 8.13 -13.14 13.90
CA THR A 40 6.93 -13.95 14.15
C THR A 40 5.70 -13.24 13.61
N VAL A 41 4.85 -13.97 12.89
CA VAL A 41 3.54 -13.49 12.44
C VAL A 41 2.44 -14.18 13.24
N THR A 42 1.54 -13.40 13.83
CA THR A 42 0.35 -13.91 14.54
C THR A 42 -0.91 -13.36 13.89
N GLN A 43 -1.92 -14.24 13.72
CA GLN A 43 -3.23 -13.85 13.17
C GLN A 43 -4.22 -13.57 14.29
N HIS A 44 -5.02 -12.53 14.08
CA HIS A 44 -6.04 -12.07 15.01
C HIS A 44 -7.34 -11.73 14.28
N LYS A 45 -8.40 -11.62 15.02
CA LYS A 45 -9.68 -11.10 14.54
C LYS A 45 -10.09 -9.89 15.39
N TRP A 46 -10.63 -8.88 14.76
CA TRP A 46 -11.17 -7.69 15.41
C TRP A 46 -12.63 -7.46 15.03
N THR A 47 -13.43 -7.03 15.99
CA THR A 47 -14.77 -6.49 15.75
C THR A 47 -14.74 -5.03 16.16
N SER A 48 -14.90 -4.13 15.20
CA SER A 48 -14.95 -2.70 15.46
C SER A 48 -16.17 -2.36 16.34
N LYS A 49 -15.92 -1.57 17.38
CA LYS A 49 -16.92 -1.22 18.39
C LYS A 49 -17.46 0.19 18.22
N THR A 50 -16.60 1.13 17.83
CA THR A 50 -16.90 2.57 17.83
C THR A 50 -16.90 3.17 16.43
N VAL A 51 -15.85 2.95 15.63
CA VAL A 51 -15.68 3.67 14.37
C VAL A 51 -16.42 3.02 13.21
N PHE A 52 -16.42 1.67 13.14
CA PHE A 52 -17.19 0.88 12.18
C PHE A 52 -18.02 -0.20 12.90
N PRO A 53 -19.02 0.17 13.73
CA PRO A 53 -19.68 -0.75 14.65
C PRO A 53 -20.21 -2.01 13.98
N GLY A 54 -19.83 -3.18 14.54
CA GLY A 54 -20.24 -4.49 14.05
C GLY A 54 -19.45 -5.00 12.84
N THR A 55 -18.51 -4.22 12.31
CA THR A 55 -17.61 -4.68 11.24
C THR A 55 -16.54 -5.62 11.80
N VAL A 56 -16.39 -6.77 11.19
CA VAL A 56 -15.41 -7.80 11.57
C VAL A 56 -14.31 -7.89 10.52
N LEU A 57 -13.06 -7.98 10.97
CA LEU A 57 -11.89 -8.14 10.08
C LEU A 57 -10.86 -9.11 10.68
N ASP A 58 -10.11 -9.74 9.80
CA ASP A 58 -8.88 -10.46 10.16
C ASP A 58 -7.69 -9.50 10.04
N TYR A 59 -6.76 -9.58 10.98
CA TYR A 59 -5.49 -8.85 10.92
C TYR A 59 -4.35 -9.71 11.43
N TRP A 60 -3.13 -9.34 11.03
CA TRP A 60 -1.91 -10.01 11.46
C TRP A 60 -0.95 -9.00 12.07
N ILE A 61 -0.16 -9.46 13.01
CA ILE A 61 0.94 -8.70 13.61
C ILE A 61 2.23 -9.45 13.30
N TYR A 62 3.16 -8.77 12.64
CA TYR A 62 4.54 -9.22 12.51
C TYR A 62 5.40 -8.51 13.54
N VAL A 63 6.20 -9.28 14.28
CA VAL A 63 7.14 -8.79 15.28
C VAL A 63 8.54 -9.29 14.89
N PRO A 64 9.49 -8.39 14.58
CA PRO A 64 10.84 -8.80 14.21
C PRO A 64 11.58 -9.42 15.38
N LYS A 65 12.52 -10.31 15.12
CA LYS A 65 13.31 -10.98 16.16
C LYS A 65 14.13 -10.02 17.00
N GLN A 66 14.47 -8.86 16.44
CA GLN A 66 15.26 -7.79 17.09
C GLN A 66 14.43 -6.93 18.06
N TYR A 67 13.11 -7.11 18.12
CA TYR A 67 12.28 -6.37 19.08
C TYR A 67 12.55 -6.85 20.52
N ASP A 68 12.96 -5.92 21.40
CA ASP A 68 13.41 -6.21 22.76
C ASP A 68 12.30 -6.09 23.83
N GLY A 69 11.11 -5.64 23.44
CA GLY A 69 9.97 -5.37 24.34
C GLY A 69 10.15 -4.13 25.24
N LYS A 70 11.28 -3.43 25.15
CA LYS A 70 11.62 -2.27 25.99
C LYS A 70 11.60 -0.96 25.21
N THR A 71 12.27 -0.93 24.07
CA THR A 71 12.34 0.20 23.15
C THR A 71 11.07 0.26 22.30
N PRO A 72 10.39 1.43 22.19
CA PRO A 72 9.26 1.56 21.29
C PRO A 72 9.63 1.24 19.83
N ALA A 73 8.96 0.28 19.22
CA ALA A 73 9.20 -0.09 17.84
C ALA A 73 8.56 0.91 16.87
N ALA A 74 9.19 1.11 15.72
CA ALA A 74 8.53 1.74 14.58
C ALA A 74 7.31 0.92 14.15
N VAL A 75 6.35 1.55 13.48
CA VAL A 75 5.10 0.92 13.06
C VAL A 75 4.91 1.08 11.55
N MET A 76 4.51 0.00 10.88
CA MET A 76 4.01 0.09 9.52
C MET A 76 2.69 -0.67 9.39
N VAL A 77 1.64 0.07 8.98
CA VAL A 77 0.29 -0.47 8.81
C VAL A 77 0.04 -0.75 7.33
N PHE A 78 -0.54 -1.91 7.03
CA PHE A 78 -0.82 -2.37 5.66
C PHE A 78 -2.31 -2.62 5.47
N GLN A 79 -2.94 -1.90 4.55
CA GLN A 79 -4.29 -2.18 4.06
C GLN A 79 -4.25 -3.32 3.02
N ASP A 80 -5.32 -4.13 2.94
CA ASP A 80 -5.32 -5.42 2.23
C ASP A 80 -4.22 -6.37 2.74
N GLY A 81 -4.07 -6.39 4.05
CA GLY A 81 -2.94 -6.96 4.80
C GLY A 81 -2.61 -8.40 4.46
N GLY A 82 -3.63 -9.24 4.16
CA GLY A 82 -3.43 -10.61 3.75
C GLY A 82 -2.54 -10.78 2.51
N SER A 83 -2.58 -9.80 1.59
CA SER A 83 -1.71 -9.79 0.40
C SER A 83 -0.25 -9.46 0.74
N TYR A 84 -0.02 -8.66 1.77
CA TYR A 84 1.31 -8.21 2.18
C TYR A 84 2.02 -9.19 3.12
N VAL A 85 1.27 -9.79 4.04
CA VAL A 85 1.83 -10.69 5.06
C VAL A 85 2.21 -12.07 4.51
N ASN A 86 1.63 -12.47 3.38
CA ASN A 86 1.86 -13.78 2.79
C ASN A 86 3.24 -13.86 2.09
N THR A 87 4.15 -14.64 2.65
CA THR A 87 5.52 -14.81 2.15
C THR A 87 5.64 -15.59 0.84
N LYS A 88 4.54 -16.19 0.36
CA LYS A 88 4.47 -16.93 -0.93
C LYS A 88 3.86 -16.08 -2.06
N GLN A 89 3.32 -14.90 -1.75
CA GLN A 89 2.72 -13.99 -2.73
C GLN A 89 3.68 -12.87 -3.15
N SER A 90 3.13 -11.83 -3.79
CA SER A 90 3.93 -10.79 -4.43
C SER A 90 4.74 -9.94 -3.45
N PHE A 91 4.20 -9.55 -2.30
CA PHE A 91 4.84 -8.52 -1.46
C PHE A 91 5.84 -9.07 -0.44
N ARG A 92 5.59 -10.22 0.16
CA ARG A 92 6.51 -10.94 1.07
C ARG A 92 7.06 -10.07 2.22
N VAL A 93 6.26 -9.15 2.74
CA VAL A 93 6.74 -8.13 3.69
C VAL A 93 7.47 -8.69 4.91
N PRO A 94 7.01 -9.78 5.57
CA PRO A 94 7.76 -10.35 6.70
C PRO A 94 9.21 -10.69 6.34
N THR A 95 9.41 -11.35 5.20
CA THR A 95 10.76 -11.72 4.72
C THR A 95 11.61 -10.49 4.39
N VAL A 96 11.01 -9.48 3.73
CA VAL A 96 11.70 -8.22 3.42
C VAL A 96 12.07 -7.48 4.69
N PHE A 97 11.18 -7.43 5.67
CA PHE A 97 11.44 -6.80 6.98
C PHE A 97 12.58 -7.50 7.71
N ASP A 98 12.57 -8.85 7.78
CA ASP A 98 13.66 -9.62 8.39
C ASP A 98 15.02 -9.21 7.81
N ASN A 99 15.13 -9.18 6.48
CA ASN A 99 16.37 -8.86 5.79
C ASN A 99 16.82 -7.41 6.00
N LEU A 100 15.91 -6.44 5.86
CA LEU A 100 16.26 -5.02 5.97
C LEU A 100 16.54 -4.60 7.42
N ILE A 101 15.78 -5.11 8.39
CA ILE A 101 16.01 -4.83 9.82
C ILE A 101 17.34 -5.44 10.26
N HIS A 102 17.64 -6.68 9.82
CA HIS A 102 18.92 -7.34 10.16
C HIS A 102 20.12 -6.54 9.68
N ARG A 103 20.05 -5.90 8.52
CA ARG A 103 21.12 -5.05 7.99
C ARG A 103 21.10 -3.59 8.48
N GLY A 104 20.12 -3.21 9.30
CA GLY A 104 19.98 -1.82 9.77
C GLY A 104 19.54 -0.84 8.68
N GLU A 105 18.97 -1.32 7.57
CA GLU A 105 18.47 -0.50 6.45
C GLU A 105 17.07 0.07 6.70
N MET A 106 16.40 -0.41 7.76
CA MET A 106 15.18 0.15 8.32
C MET A 106 15.15 -0.06 9.84
N PRO A 107 14.35 0.71 10.59
CA PRO A 107 14.22 0.52 12.03
C PRO A 107 13.59 -0.83 12.40
N VAL A 108 13.77 -1.26 13.65
CA VAL A 108 12.98 -2.35 14.23
C VAL A 108 11.50 -1.96 14.15
N THR A 109 10.78 -2.60 13.24
CA THR A 109 9.41 -2.19 12.84
C THR A 109 8.42 -3.32 13.09
N ILE A 110 7.37 -3.06 13.85
CA ILE A 110 6.22 -3.95 13.96
C ILE A 110 5.30 -3.69 12.78
N GLY A 111 4.99 -4.76 12.02
CA GLY A 111 4.03 -4.73 10.90
C GLY A 111 2.62 -5.08 11.37
N ILE A 112 1.63 -4.25 11.01
CA ILE A 112 0.22 -4.48 11.32
C ILE A 112 -0.54 -4.59 9.98
N PHE A 113 -1.04 -5.79 9.67
CA PHE A 113 -1.63 -6.11 8.37
C PHE A 113 -3.13 -6.29 8.53
N LEU A 114 -3.92 -5.38 8.00
CA LEU A 114 -5.38 -5.33 8.17
C LEU A 114 -6.08 -5.68 6.86
N ASN A 115 -6.94 -6.67 6.88
CA ASN A 115 -7.91 -6.83 5.80
C ASN A 115 -9.06 -5.83 5.98
N PRO A 116 -9.74 -5.45 4.89
CA PRO A 116 -10.95 -4.67 5.01
C PRO A 116 -12.02 -5.48 5.75
N GLY A 117 -12.86 -4.78 6.48
CA GLY A 117 -13.91 -5.40 7.26
C GLY A 117 -15.11 -5.89 6.44
N SER A 118 -15.89 -6.71 7.08
CA SER A 118 -17.21 -7.11 6.59
C SER A 118 -18.22 -7.08 7.73
N ILE A 119 -19.47 -6.76 7.39
CA ILE A 119 -20.58 -6.86 8.32
C ILE A 119 -21.18 -8.27 8.16
N PRO A 120 -21.22 -9.06 9.24
CA PRO A 120 -21.81 -10.40 9.21
C PRO A 120 -23.28 -10.36 8.74
N PRO A 121 -23.78 -11.41 8.13
CA PRO A 121 -25.15 -11.48 7.67
C PRO A 121 -26.13 -11.45 8.85
N SER A 122 -27.23 -10.70 8.71
CA SER A 122 -28.29 -10.61 9.74
C SER A 122 -29.24 -11.81 9.76
N LYS A 123 -29.20 -12.68 8.72
CA LYS A 123 -30.05 -13.84 8.57
C LYS A 123 -29.23 -15.05 8.07
N PRO A 124 -29.58 -16.29 8.50
CA PRO A 124 -28.96 -17.49 7.93
C PRO A 124 -29.08 -17.52 6.41
N GLY A 125 -28.00 -17.89 5.72
CA GLY A 125 -27.93 -17.97 4.25
C GLY A 125 -27.69 -16.62 3.52
N ALA A 126 -27.77 -15.49 4.19
CA ALA A 126 -27.41 -14.20 3.61
C ALA A 126 -25.87 -14.04 3.51
N ARG A 127 -25.41 -13.23 2.54
CA ARG A 127 -23.98 -12.93 2.39
C ARG A 127 -23.55 -11.79 3.30
N ALA A 128 -22.33 -11.89 3.84
CA ALA A 128 -21.71 -10.77 4.53
C ALA A 128 -21.56 -9.56 3.59
N ARG A 129 -21.80 -8.37 4.11
CA ARG A 129 -21.60 -7.11 3.38
C ARG A 129 -20.14 -6.69 3.48
N ARG A 130 -19.44 -6.69 2.36
CA ARG A 130 -18.06 -6.17 2.30
C ARG A 130 -18.05 -4.66 2.53
N ASN A 131 -17.12 -4.19 3.36
CA ASN A 131 -17.05 -2.79 3.73
C ASN A 131 -15.85 -2.05 3.09
N ARG A 132 -15.03 -2.75 2.29
CA ARG A 132 -13.74 -2.27 1.77
C ARG A 132 -13.81 -0.89 1.12
N SER A 133 -14.72 -0.68 0.17
CA SER A 133 -14.80 0.62 -0.51
C SER A 133 -15.28 1.74 0.42
N PHE A 134 -16.15 1.44 1.37
CA PHE A 134 -16.58 2.41 2.38
C PHE A 134 -15.43 2.77 3.33
N GLU A 135 -14.67 1.80 3.79
CA GLU A 135 -13.53 2.01 4.69
C GLU A 135 -12.37 2.72 4.00
N TYR A 136 -12.03 2.33 2.78
CA TYR A 136 -10.78 2.72 2.12
C TYR A 136 -10.91 3.90 1.15
N ASP A 137 -12.02 3.99 0.41
CA ASP A 137 -12.18 5.03 -0.62
C ASP A 137 -12.89 6.28 -0.09
N THR A 138 -13.42 6.28 1.14
CA THR A 138 -14.04 7.47 1.75
C THR A 138 -12.97 8.47 2.17
N LEU A 139 -13.04 9.69 1.64
CA LEU A 139 -12.06 10.74 1.89
C LEU A 139 -12.38 11.47 3.21
N SER A 140 -12.04 10.83 4.32
CA SER A 140 -12.26 11.39 5.65
C SER A 140 -11.28 10.80 6.67
N GLY A 141 -11.16 11.42 7.84
CA GLY A 141 -10.38 10.91 8.95
C GLY A 141 -10.98 9.66 9.65
N GLN A 142 -12.11 9.11 9.16
CA GLN A 142 -12.77 7.99 9.85
C GLN A 142 -11.88 6.74 9.92
N TYR A 143 -11.22 6.35 8.84
CA TYR A 143 -10.33 5.19 8.87
C TYR A 143 -9.08 5.44 9.73
N ALA A 144 -8.55 6.67 9.72
CA ALA A 144 -7.47 7.05 10.61
C ALA A 144 -7.89 6.91 12.08
N ARG A 145 -9.09 7.38 12.45
CA ARG A 145 -9.66 7.18 13.80
C ARG A 145 -9.77 5.69 14.14
N PHE A 146 -10.21 4.84 13.22
CA PHE A 146 -10.26 3.40 13.45
C PHE A 146 -8.88 2.84 13.81
N LEU A 147 -7.82 3.27 13.10
CA LEU A 147 -6.46 2.86 13.45
C LEU A 147 -6.04 3.39 14.82
N LEU A 148 -6.29 4.67 15.09
CA LEU A 148 -5.80 5.38 16.28
C LEU A 148 -6.60 5.03 17.56
N GLU A 149 -7.90 4.82 17.44
CA GLU A 149 -8.78 4.60 18.58
C GLU A 149 -9.01 3.11 18.88
N GLU A 150 -8.87 2.22 17.88
CA GLU A 150 -9.16 0.81 18.07
C GLU A 150 -7.92 -0.10 17.84
N ILE A 151 -7.27 -0.03 16.69
CA ILE A 151 -6.25 -1.02 16.30
C ILE A 151 -4.91 -0.78 17.02
N LEU A 152 -4.36 0.44 16.96
CA LEU A 152 -3.07 0.73 17.60
C LEU A 152 -3.14 0.55 19.12
N PRO A 153 -4.20 0.97 19.84
CA PRO A 153 -4.35 0.67 21.25
C PRO A 153 -4.46 -0.85 21.55
N GLU A 154 -5.13 -1.63 20.70
CA GLU A 154 -5.20 -3.09 20.88
C GLU A 154 -3.84 -3.76 20.74
N VAL A 155 -3.07 -3.38 19.71
CA VAL A 155 -1.70 -3.87 19.52
C VAL A 155 -0.77 -3.37 20.64
N GLY A 156 -0.96 -2.13 21.08
CA GLY A 156 -0.24 -1.49 22.17
C GLY A 156 -0.36 -2.15 23.54
N LYS A 157 -1.40 -2.97 23.76
CA LYS A 157 -1.51 -3.80 24.98
C LYS A 157 -0.40 -4.85 25.10
N ARG A 158 0.18 -5.25 23.97
CA ARG A 158 1.18 -6.34 23.89
C ARG A 158 2.56 -5.85 23.52
N TYR A 159 2.66 -4.76 22.78
CA TYR A 159 3.92 -4.25 22.21
C TYR A 159 4.04 -2.75 22.42
N LYS A 160 5.23 -2.29 22.78
CA LYS A 160 5.52 -0.86 22.85
C LYS A 160 5.69 -0.32 21.43
N LEU A 161 4.74 0.49 20.98
CA LEU A 161 4.75 1.15 19.69
C LEU A 161 5.19 2.61 19.87
N THR A 162 5.96 3.12 18.91
CA THR A 162 6.30 4.55 18.89
C THR A 162 5.05 5.40 18.64
N ASP A 163 4.99 6.58 19.20
CA ASP A 163 4.03 7.65 18.89
C ASP A 163 4.62 8.72 17.96
N ASN A 164 5.93 8.66 17.70
CA ASN A 164 6.61 9.57 16.79
C ASN A 164 6.16 9.33 15.33
N PRO A 165 5.50 10.30 14.66
CA PRO A 165 5.04 10.16 13.28
C PRO A 165 6.18 9.88 12.30
N ALA A 166 7.40 10.33 12.58
CA ALA A 166 8.57 10.03 11.75
C ALA A 166 8.90 8.54 11.70
N HIS A 167 8.41 7.76 12.65
CA HIS A 167 8.59 6.30 12.74
C HIS A 167 7.30 5.53 12.52
N ARG A 168 6.26 6.18 11.96
CA ARG A 168 5.00 5.54 11.56
C ARG A 168 4.78 5.62 10.06
N ALA A 169 4.59 4.48 9.43
CA ALA A 169 4.34 4.33 8.00
C ALA A 169 3.00 3.63 7.75
N ILE A 170 2.42 3.89 6.59
CA ILE A 170 1.19 3.27 6.14
C ILE A 170 1.28 2.89 4.66
N CYS A 171 0.75 1.71 4.31
CA CYS A 171 0.89 1.13 2.98
C CYS A 171 -0.41 0.49 2.51
N GLY A 172 -0.66 0.49 1.21
CA GLY A 172 -1.76 -0.27 0.64
C GLY A 172 -1.73 -0.36 -0.87
N ILE A 173 -2.57 -1.24 -1.40
CA ILE A 173 -2.74 -1.46 -2.85
C ILE A 173 -4.14 -1.02 -3.29
N SER A 174 -4.24 -0.38 -4.45
CA SER A 174 -5.54 0.01 -5.04
C SER A 174 -6.31 0.96 -4.11
N SER A 175 -7.54 0.62 -3.70
CA SER A 175 -8.26 1.36 -2.64
C SER A 175 -7.46 1.43 -1.33
N GLY A 176 -6.65 0.41 -1.01
CA GLY A 176 -5.73 0.47 0.14
C GLY A 176 -4.65 1.55 -0.03
N GLY A 177 -4.21 1.82 -1.27
CA GLY A 177 -3.22 2.85 -1.58
C GLY A 177 -3.75 4.28 -1.34
N ILE A 178 -4.97 4.57 -1.79
CA ILE A 178 -5.62 5.86 -1.48
C ILE A 178 -5.98 5.96 0.00
N CYS A 179 -6.39 4.86 0.65
CA CYS A 179 -6.62 4.83 2.09
C CYS A 179 -5.36 5.22 2.87
N ALA A 180 -4.21 4.64 2.51
CA ALA A 180 -2.93 4.98 3.12
C ALA A 180 -2.60 6.47 2.98
N TRP A 181 -2.81 7.05 1.79
CA TRP A 181 -2.66 8.47 1.58
C TRP A 181 -3.64 9.29 2.43
N THR A 182 -4.94 8.93 2.42
CA THR A 182 -5.98 9.65 3.16
C THR A 182 -5.68 9.68 4.66
N VAL A 183 -5.23 8.56 5.25
CA VAL A 183 -4.85 8.51 6.67
C VAL A 183 -3.73 9.51 6.99
N ALA A 184 -2.65 9.51 6.21
CA ALA A 184 -1.55 10.44 6.42
C ALA A 184 -1.94 11.90 6.09
N TRP A 185 -2.82 12.11 5.12
CA TRP A 185 -3.33 13.43 4.76
C TRP A 185 -4.16 14.05 5.89
N GLU A 186 -5.04 13.27 6.52
CA GLU A 186 -5.88 13.71 7.63
C GLU A 186 -5.10 13.83 8.95
N HIS A 187 -4.15 12.91 9.18
CA HIS A 187 -3.37 12.83 10.42
C HIS A 187 -1.85 12.76 10.15
N PRO A 188 -1.25 13.83 9.58
CA PRO A 188 0.20 13.87 9.32
C PRO A 188 1.03 13.91 10.62
N ASP A 189 0.43 14.28 11.72
CA ASP A 189 0.95 14.21 13.10
C ASP A 189 1.02 12.78 13.66
N GLN A 190 0.39 11.81 12.98
CA GLN A 190 0.37 10.40 13.37
C GLN A 190 1.09 9.49 12.38
N PHE A 191 1.02 9.80 11.08
CA PHE A 191 1.66 9.04 10.01
C PHE A 191 2.35 9.97 9.03
N SER A 192 3.67 9.87 8.91
CA SER A 192 4.44 10.73 7.99
C SER A 192 5.03 10.00 6.79
N LYS A 193 4.77 8.70 6.61
CA LYS A 193 5.31 7.90 5.51
C LYS A 193 4.21 7.10 4.83
N VAL A 194 4.09 7.26 3.52
CA VAL A 194 3.07 6.58 2.68
C VAL A 194 3.74 5.76 1.59
N LEU A 195 3.33 4.51 1.45
CA LEU A 195 3.65 3.64 0.32
C LEU A 195 2.35 3.21 -0.37
N SER A 196 2.15 3.66 -1.59
CA SER A 196 0.95 3.34 -2.39
C SER A 196 1.32 2.53 -3.62
N HIS A 197 0.74 1.34 -3.76
CA HIS A 197 0.85 0.51 -4.93
C HIS A 197 -0.43 0.60 -5.75
N VAL A 198 -0.33 0.95 -7.03
CA VAL A 198 -1.45 1.10 -7.98
C VAL A 198 -2.66 1.80 -7.33
N GLY A 199 -2.40 2.93 -6.67
CA GLY A 199 -3.37 3.62 -5.80
C GLY A 199 -4.60 4.12 -6.57
N SER A 200 -5.80 3.92 -6.00
CA SER A 200 -7.07 4.31 -6.62
C SER A 200 -7.36 5.81 -6.47
N PHE A 201 -6.45 6.67 -6.95
CA PHE A 201 -6.68 8.13 -6.99
C PHE A 201 -7.67 8.53 -8.09
N THR A 202 -8.62 7.67 -8.36
CA THR A 202 -9.70 7.77 -9.35
C THR A 202 -11.04 8.10 -8.68
N ASN A 203 -12.11 8.24 -9.45
CA ASN A 203 -13.42 8.60 -8.92
C ASN A 203 -14.25 7.40 -8.45
N ILE A 204 -13.70 6.55 -7.56
CA ILE A 204 -14.52 5.53 -6.88
C ILE A 204 -15.44 6.21 -5.85
N ARG A 205 -14.87 7.06 -5.00
CA ARG A 205 -15.58 7.91 -4.01
C ARG A 205 -14.96 9.30 -3.90
N GLY A 206 -14.58 9.89 -5.05
CA GLY A 206 -14.02 11.24 -5.10
C GLY A 206 -12.50 11.33 -5.04
N GLY A 207 -11.74 10.22 -5.07
CA GLY A 207 -10.28 10.20 -4.90
C GLY A 207 -9.50 11.06 -5.92
N HIS A 208 -10.09 11.32 -7.09
CA HIS A 208 -9.55 12.20 -8.13
C HIS A 208 -9.35 13.67 -7.70
N VAL A 209 -9.89 14.10 -6.57
CA VAL A 209 -9.73 15.48 -6.06
C VAL A 209 -8.36 15.73 -5.43
N TYR A 210 -7.63 14.69 -4.99
CA TYR A 210 -6.37 14.86 -4.27
C TYR A 210 -5.30 15.66 -5.02
N PRO A 211 -5.07 15.51 -6.32
CA PRO A 211 -4.10 16.35 -7.03
C PRO A 211 -4.39 17.86 -6.91
N ALA A 212 -5.66 18.23 -6.92
CA ALA A 212 -6.08 19.63 -6.74
C ALA A 212 -5.94 20.09 -5.28
N LEU A 213 -6.31 19.24 -4.32
CA LEU A 213 -6.18 19.52 -2.89
C LEU A 213 -4.70 19.72 -2.51
N ILE A 214 -3.80 18.84 -2.95
CA ILE A 214 -2.36 18.94 -2.70
C ILE A 214 -1.82 20.29 -3.17
N ARG A 215 -2.21 20.73 -4.38
CA ARG A 215 -1.76 22.01 -4.95
C ARG A 215 -2.28 23.25 -4.24
N LYS A 216 -3.42 23.14 -3.54
CA LYS A 216 -4.12 24.24 -2.87
C LYS A 216 -3.93 24.27 -1.36
N THR A 217 -3.17 23.31 -0.82
CA THR A 217 -2.92 23.18 0.62
C THR A 217 -1.43 23.32 0.89
N GLU A 218 -1.07 23.94 2.00
CA GLU A 218 0.32 23.95 2.48
C GLU A 218 0.86 22.52 2.59
N PRO A 219 2.11 22.28 2.17
CA PRO A 219 2.70 20.95 2.23
C PRO A 219 2.69 20.36 3.63
N LYS A 220 2.16 19.16 3.76
CA LYS A 220 2.18 18.42 5.02
C LYS A 220 3.50 17.61 5.12
N PRO A 221 4.01 17.31 6.31
CA PRO A 221 5.28 16.60 6.50
C PRO A 221 5.15 15.10 6.19
N ILE A 222 4.78 14.78 4.96
CA ILE A 222 4.53 13.40 4.49
C ILE A 222 5.54 13.05 3.41
N ARG A 223 6.25 11.93 3.60
CA ARG A 223 7.09 11.28 2.58
C ARG A 223 6.26 10.25 1.83
N VAL A 224 6.28 10.28 0.50
CA VAL A 224 5.37 9.49 -0.34
C VAL A 224 6.11 8.67 -1.38
N PHE A 225 5.90 7.37 -1.38
CA PHE A 225 6.31 6.49 -2.47
C PHE A 225 5.08 6.01 -3.22
N LEU A 226 5.00 6.30 -4.52
CA LEU A 226 3.94 5.84 -5.41
C LEU A 226 4.53 4.86 -6.43
N GLN A 227 3.93 3.69 -6.55
CA GLN A 227 4.20 2.73 -7.62
C GLN A 227 2.95 2.54 -8.47
N GLU A 228 3.14 2.53 -9.80
CA GLU A 228 2.04 2.37 -10.75
C GLU A 228 2.49 1.55 -11.97
N GLY A 229 1.55 1.04 -12.77
CA GLY A 229 1.77 0.34 -14.01
C GLY A 229 1.11 1.02 -15.20
N SER A 230 1.81 1.10 -16.34
CA SER A 230 1.26 1.76 -17.53
C SER A 230 0.10 1.00 -18.19
N ASN A 231 -0.05 -0.29 -17.89
CA ASN A 231 -1.14 -1.15 -18.37
C ASN A 231 -2.19 -1.42 -17.26
N ASP A 232 -2.30 -0.50 -16.30
CA ASP A 232 -3.31 -0.58 -15.24
C ASP A 232 -4.70 -0.19 -15.75
N LEU A 233 -5.71 -0.31 -14.88
CA LEU A 233 -7.11 -0.11 -15.19
C LEU A 233 -7.40 1.24 -15.86
N ASP A 234 -8.25 1.20 -16.86
CA ASP A 234 -8.95 2.33 -17.44
C ASP A 234 -10.42 1.95 -17.58
N ASN A 235 -11.30 2.54 -16.77
CA ASN A 235 -12.71 2.16 -16.68
C ASN A 235 -13.61 3.33 -16.27
N LEU A 236 -14.87 3.04 -15.90
CA LEU A 236 -15.86 4.07 -15.53
C LEU A 236 -15.44 4.97 -14.34
N HIS A 237 -14.47 4.56 -13.53
CA HIS A 237 -13.96 5.36 -12.42
C HIS A 237 -12.77 6.25 -12.83
N GLY A 238 -12.20 6.03 -14.00
CA GLY A 238 -11.06 6.74 -14.55
C GLY A 238 -9.90 5.82 -14.91
N SER A 239 -8.79 6.45 -15.29
CA SER A 239 -7.53 5.77 -15.63
C SER A 239 -6.57 5.83 -14.46
N TRP A 240 -6.16 4.67 -13.92
CA TRP A 240 -5.20 4.59 -12.80
C TRP A 240 -3.83 5.17 -13.18
N PRO A 241 -3.24 4.84 -14.36
CA PRO A 241 -1.97 5.42 -14.77
C PRO A 241 -2.00 6.94 -14.85
N LEU A 242 -3.06 7.54 -15.38
CA LEU A 242 -3.21 9.00 -15.47
C LEU A 242 -3.41 9.61 -14.08
N SER A 243 -4.23 9.02 -13.23
CA SER A 243 -4.50 9.52 -11.87
C SER A 243 -3.24 9.52 -11.01
N ASN A 244 -2.42 8.47 -11.06
CA ASN A 244 -1.16 8.41 -10.33
C ASN A 244 -0.11 9.36 -10.90
N ARG A 245 -0.08 9.62 -12.22
CA ARG A 245 0.74 10.70 -12.80
C ARG A 245 0.30 12.08 -12.32
N GLN A 246 -1.01 12.33 -12.20
CA GLN A 246 -1.54 13.57 -11.63
C GLN A 246 -1.17 13.74 -10.16
N MET A 247 -1.21 12.67 -9.36
CA MET A 247 -0.72 12.69 -7.99
C MET A 247 0.77 13.06 -7.94
N ALA A 248 1.60 12.38 -8.72
CA ALA A 248 3.04 12.67 -8.78
C ALA A 248 3.33 14.13 -9.21
N ALA A 249 2.58 14.63 -10.21
CA ALA A 249 2.71 16.03 -10.66
C ALA A 249 2.29 17.04 -9.57
N ALA A 250 1.26 16.74 -8.79
CA ALA A 250 0.83 17.57 -7.67
C ALA A 250 1.83 17.57 -6.51
N LEU A 251 2.35 16.41 -6.13
CA LEU A 251 3.38 16.25 -5.11
C LEU A 251 4.67 17.00 -5.50
N LYS A 252 5.08 16.93 -6.79
CA LYS A 252 6.21 17.70 -7.32
C LYS A 252 5.96 19.20 -7.20
N PHE A 253 4.79 19.68 -7.64
CA PHE A 253 4.43 21.09 -7.60
C PHE A 253 4.51 21.64 -6.17
N SER A 254 3.96 20.91 -5.20
CA SER A 254 3.93 21.30 -3.79
C SER A 254 5.19 20.91 -3.02
N LYS A 255 6.26 20.48 -3.71
CA LYS A 255 7.58 20.16 -3.14
C LYS A 255 7.58 19.11 -2.03
N TYR A 256 6.67 18.14 -2.11
CA TYR A 256 6.71 16.99 -1.21
C TYR A 256 7.98 16.17 -1.42
N ASP A 257 8.42 15.48 -0.35
CA ASP A 257 9.41 14.43 -0.42
C ASP A 257 8.74 13.16 -0.99
N TYR A 258 8.86 12.96 -2.31
CA TYR A 258 8.16 11.86 -2.99
C TYR A 258 9.04 11.12 -3.99
N LYS A 259 8.68 9.88 -4.26
CA LYS A 259 9.19 9.08 -5.37
C LYS A 259 8.02 8.45 -6.12
N PHE A 260 8.08 8.51 -7.43
CA PHE A 260 7.10 7.88 -8.32
C PHE A 260 7.80 6.89 -9.24
N VAL A 261 7.37 5.63 -9.23
CA VAL A 261 7.92 4.57 -10.08
C VAL A 261 6.79 4.03 -10.96
N MET A 262 6.93 4.26 -12.28
CA MET A 262 6.04 3.72 -13.29
C MET A 262 6.68 2.50 -13.94
N GLY A 263 6.00 1.36 -13.87
CA GLY A 263 6.36 0.16 -14.63
C GLY A 263 5.42 -0.07 -15.81
N THR A 264 5.50 -1.26 -16.39
CA THR A 264 4.64 -1.72 -17.48
C THR A 264 3.51 -2.65 -17.00
N GLY A 265 3.40 -2.89 -15.69
CA GLY A 265 2.41 -3.79 -15.08
C GLY A 265 0.96 -3.30 -15.17
N GLY A 266 0.04 -4.22 -14.87
CA GLY A 266 -1.38 -3.95 -14.68
C GLY A 266 -1.75 -3.85 -13.20
N HIS A 267 -3.06 -3.92 -12.91
CA HIS A 267 -3.63 -3.74 -11.56
C HIS A 267 -3.37 -4.92 -10.63
N ASN A 268 -2.13 -5.10 -10.22
CA ASN A 268 -1.71 -6.20 -9.33
C ASN A 268 -0.44 -5.85 -8.54
N GLY A 269 -0.11 -6.73 -7.56
CA GLY A 269 1.05 -6.52 -6.68
C GLY A 269 2.40 -6.98 -7.22
N ARG A 270 2.53 -7.45 -8.47
CA ARG A 270 3.79 -8.05 -8.98
C ARG A 270 4.94 -7.05 -9.00
N HIS A 271 4.73 -5.90 -9.62
CA HIS A 271 5.74 -4.85 -9.68
C HIS A 271 6.04 -4.29 -8.28
N GLY A 272 5.00 -3.89 -7.53
CA GLY A 272 5.18 -3.38 -6.18
C GLY A 272 5.91 -4.35 -5.25
N GLY A 273 5.63 -5.65 -5.38
CA GLY A 273 6.34 -6.70 -4.62
C GLY A 273 7.79 -6.88 -5.03
N ALA A 274 8.08 -6.84 -6.33
CA ALA A 274 9.46 -6.95 -6.82
C ALA A 274 10.36 -5.80 -6.34
N ILE A 275 9.80 -4.59 -6.20
CA ILE A 275 10.52 -3.40 -5.74
C ILE A 275 10.25 -3.06 -4.26
N MET A 276 9.60 -3.96 -3.50
CA MET A 276 9.29 -3.70 -2.08
C MET A 276 10.52 -3.35 -1.25
N PRO A 277 11.67 -4.08 -1.37
CA PRO A 277 12.86 -3.73 -0.61
C PRO A 277 13.37 -2.31 -0.90
N GLU A 278 13.45 -1.91 -2.17
CA GLU A 278 13.89 -0.59 -2.60
C GLU A 278 12.92 0.51 -2.15
N SER A 279 11.62 0.21 -2.18
CA SER A 279 10.57 1.13 -1.71
C SER A 279 10.71 1.40 -0.22
N LEU A 280 10.95 0.35 0.57
CA LEU A 280 11.15 0.47 2.02
C LEU A 280 12.45 1.18 2.36
N LYS A 281 13.58 0.83 1.73
CA LYS A 281 14.86 1.54 1.93
C LYS A 281 14.71 3.03 1.63
N TRP A 282 14.01 3.38 0.55
CA TRP A 282 13.75 4.77 0.21
C TRP A 282 12.84 5.45 1.24
N LEU A 283 11.80 4.77 1.69
CA LEU A 283 10.83 5.30 2.65
C LEU A 283 11.47 5.56 4.03
N TRP A 284 12.34 4.65 4.48
CA TRP A 284 13.04 4.72 5.75
C TRP A 284 14.42 5.39 5.66
N ARG A 285 14.82 5.93 4.50
CA ARG A 285 16.12 6.61 4.36
C ARG A 285 16.26 7.75 5.36
N GLY A 286 17.48 7.94 5.87
CA GLY A 286 17.76 8.86 6.97
C GLY A 286 17.58 8.24 8.35
N TRP A 287 17.14 6.98 8.42
CA TRP A 287 17.22 6.20 9.63
C TRP A 287 18.70 6.03 10.00
N ASN A 288 19.07 6.42 11.22
CA ASN A 288 20.47 6.44 11.70
C ASN A 288 20.72 5.49 12.88
N GLY A 289 19.83 4.50 13.07
CA GLY A 289 19.96 3.53 14.17
C GLY A 289 19.58 4.09 15.56
N LYS A 290 19.17 5.35 15.65
CA LYS A 290 18.71 5.96 16.90
C LYS A 290 17.22 6.25 16.83
N THR A 291 16.44 5.67 17.74
CA THR A 291 15.15 6.22 18.11
C THR A 291 15.47 7.48 18.90
N SER A 292 15.34 8.66 18.31
CA SER A 292 15.32 9.89 19.10
C SER A 292 14.06 9.85 19.97
N ASP A 293 14.26 9.89 21.24
CA ASP A 293 13.23 10.13 22.25
C ASP A 293 12.46 11.42 21.95
#